data_298970b71b3dc8d938810ac1cf453b56
#
_entry.id   298970b71b3dc8d938810ac1cf453b56
#
_cell.length_a   1.000
_cell.length_b   1.000
_cell.length_c   1.000
_cell.angle_alpha   90.00
_cell.angle_beta   90.00
_cell.angle_gamma   90.00
#
_symmetry.space_group_name_H-M   'P 1'
#
loop_
_entity.id
_entity.type
_entity.pdbx_description
1 polymer ?
#
loop_
_entity_poly.entity_id
_entity_poly.type
_entity_poly.pdbx_seq_one_letter_code
_entity_poly.pdbx_strand_id
1 'polypeptide(L)'
;MDSGIKSYVKRIILGASLFLNEAEEHWRSFLESLIGLGLSGVRLTVSDDYAGLKAARKALFTGTLWQRCSFHLLLNAQSYVPRRAMQKQAIEDIRMIFNAPSREKAEEYLAESVEKFARIAPRLADWMEVNLPDGFSFFAFPFDHWRRVRTSNCLERVSQEIKRRTRVVRVFPNEASCLRLVAAILMEIGKEWEFGRFFLQMEPE
;
A
#
# COMPACT_ATOMS: atom_id res chain seq x y z
N MET A 1 -13.08 34.06 -12.09
CA MET A 1 -13.59 33.17 -11.01
C MET A 1 -13.81 31.81 -11.65
N ASP A 2 -12.81 30.97 -11.59
CA ASP A 2 -12.87 29.66 -12.22
C ASP A 2 -13.55 28.71 -11.23
N SER A 3 -14.83 28.43 -11.43
CA SER A 3 -15.58 27.45 -10.66
C SER A 3 -15.35 26.07 -11.27
N GLY A 4 -14.08 25.64 -11.27
CA GLY A 4 -13.74 24.29 -11.67
C GLY A 4 -14.52 23.28 -10.83
N ILE A 5 -15.30 22.41 -11.48
CA ILE A 5 -16.05 21.33 -10.82
C ILE A 5 -15.01 20.36 -10.23
N LYS A 6 -14.84 20.40 -8.90
CA LYS A 6 -13.95 19.48 -8.20
C LYS A 6 -14.54 18.06 -8.25
N SER A 7 -13.89 17.15 -8.93
CA SER A 7 -14.27 15.73 -8.91
C SER A 7 -13.79 15.07 -7.64
N TYR A 8 -14.73 14.49 -6.89
CA TYR A 8 -14.43 13.74 -5.68
C TYR A 8 -14.47 12.24 -5.95
N VAL A 9 -13.44 11.53 -5.51
CA VAL A 9 -13.33 10.07 -5.68
C VAL A 9 -13.59 9.37 -4.36
N LYS A 10 -14.41 8.33 -4.41
CA LYS A 10 -14.67 7.42 -3.30
C LYS A 10 -13.83 6.17 -3.43
N ARG A 11 -13.69 5.44 -2.33
CA ARG A 11 -13.07 4.11 -2.35
C ARG A 11 -14.10 3.10 -2.83
N ILE A 12 -13.61 2.14 -3.62
CA ILE A 12 -14.41 1.01 -4.12
C ILE A 12 -13.62 -0.27 -3.86
N ILE A 13 -14.29 -1.32 -3.44
CA ILE A 13 -13.72 -2.66 -3.37
C ILE A 13 -13.96 -3.31 -4.73
N LEU A 14 -12.90 -3.56 -5.47
CA LEU A 14 -12.96 -4.09 -6.84
C LEU A 14 -13.17 -5.60 -6.88
N GLY A 15 -12.69 -6.32 -5.87
CA GLY A 15 -12.83 -7.77 -5.80
C GLY A 15 -12.10 -8.37 -4.61
N ALA A 16 -12.31 -9.66 -4.43
CA ALA A 16 -11.58 -10.50 -3.50
C ALA A 16 -11.39 -11.89 -4.10
N SER A 17 -10.29 -12.53 -3.75
CA SER A 17 -9.98 -13.90 -4.16
C SER A 17 -9.38 -14.65 -2.99
N LEU A 18 -9.54 -15.95 -2.99
CA LEU A 18 -9.00 -16.85 -1.98
C LEU A 18 -8.01 -17.79 -2.65
N PHE A 19 -6.77 -17.78 -2.15
CA PHE A 19 -5.70 -18.65 -2.63
C PHE A 19 -4.98 -19.32 -1.48
N LEU A 20 -4.40 -20.48 -1.73
CA LEU A 20 -3.61 -21.23 -0.75
C LEU A 20 -2.19 -20.68 -0.57
N ASN A 21 -1.70 -19.93 -1.55
CA ASN A 21 -0.37 -19.31 -1.52
C ASN A 21 -0.37 -18.00 -2.32
N GLU A 22 0.73 -17.25 -2.22
CA GLU A 22 0.93 -15.96 -2.89
C GLU A 22 1.76 -16.09 -4.18
N ALA A 23 1.57 -17.18 -4.95
CA ALA A 23 2.25 -17.39 -6.22
C ALA A 23 1.86 -16.31 -7.25
N GLU A 24 2.80 -16.02 -8.18
CA GLU A 24 2.56 -15.04 -9.25
C GLU A 24 1.32 -15.35 -10.07
N GLU A 25 1.08 -16.63 -10.39
CA GLU A 25 -0.06 -17.07 -11.19
C GLU A 25 -1.41 -16.69 -10.57
N HIS A 26 -1.53 -16.79 -9.26
CA HIS A 26 -2.74 -16.41 -8.54
C HIS A 26 -2.97 -14.89 -8.57
N TRP A 27 -1.92 -14.11 -8.35
CA TRP A 27 -1.99 -12.67 -8.47
C TRP A 27 -2.30 -12.23 -9.90
N ARG A 28 -1.68 -12.88 -10.89
CA ARG A 28 -1.94 -12.61 -12.31
C ARG A 28 -3.40 -12.87 -12.64
N SER A 29 -3.91 -14.06 -12.34
CA SER A 29 -5.32 -14.44 -12.57
C SER A 29 -6.30 -13.47 -11.90
N PHE A 30 -6.01 -13.05 -10.66
CA PHE A 30 -6.85 -12.08 -9.95
C PHE A 30 -6.85 -10.72 -10.65
N LEU A 31 -5.68 -10.18 -11.01
CA LEU A 31 -5.58 -8.88 -11.68
C LEU A 31 -6.19 -8.92 -13.08
N GLU A 32 -6.00 -10.00 -13.83
CA GLU A 32 -6.65 -10.23 -15.13
C GLU A 32 -8.18 -10.25 -15.01
N SER A 33 -8.71 -10.86 -13.96
CA SER A 33 -10.15 -10.85 -13.71
C SER A 33 -10.69 -9.43 -13.48
N LEU A 34 -9.94 -8.57 -12.79
CA LEU A 34 -10.33 -7.16 -12.61
C LEU A 34 -10.29 -6.39 -13.93
N ILE A 35 -9.26 -6.63 -14.76
CA ILE A 35 -9.16 -6.03 -16.10
C ILE A 35 -10.33 -6.49 -16.96
N GLY A 36 -10.67 -7.78 -16.95
CA GLY A 36 -11.82 -8.35 -17.66
C GLY A 36 -13.16 -7.75 -17.20
N LEU A 37 -13.26 -7.29 -15.97
CA LEU A 37 -14.42 -6.55 -15.43
C LEU A 37 -14.40 -5.05 -15.76
N GLY A 38 -13.42 -4.58 -16.53
CA GLY A 38 -13.35 -3.20 -16.99
C GLY A 38 -12.38 -2.29 -16.24
N LEU A 39 -11.53 -2.82 -15.34
CA LEU A 39 -10.50 -2.02 -14.69
C LEU A 39 -9.52 -1.48 -15.75
N SER A 40 -9.45 -0.15 -15.87
CA SER A 40 -8.58 0.56 -16.81
C SER A 40 -8.07 1.86 -16.18
N GLY A 41 -7.10 2.51 -16.83
CA GLY A 41 -6.60 3.82 -16.40
C GLY A 41 -5.89 3.81 -15.03
N VAL A 42 -5.30 2.70 -14.64
CA VAL A 42 -4.59 2.58 -13.35
C VAL A 42 -3.32 3.44 -13.40
N ARG A 43 -3.25 4.48 -12.58
CA ARG A 43 -2.11 5.42 -12.51
C ARG A 43 -1.10 5.05 -11.43
N LEU A 44 -1.55 4.39 -10.36
CA LEU A 44 -0.72 3.98 -9.24
C LEU A 44 -1.23 2.66 -8.66
N THR A 45 -0.31 1.75 -8.38
CA THR A 45 -0.56 0.58 -7.54
C THR A 45 0.20 0.72 -6.22
N VAL A 46 -0.47 0.44 -5.10
CA VAL A 46 0.13 0.47 -3.77
C VAL A 46 0.08 -0.93 -3.18
N SER A 47 1.22 -1.48 -2.82
CA SER A 47 1.29 -2.84 -2.25
C SER A 47 2.47 -3.00 -1.30
N ASP A 48 2.54 -4.16 -0.65
CA ASP A 48 3.78 -4.66 -0.06
C ASP A 48 4.67 -5.31 -1.13
N ASP A 49 5.88 -5.75 -0.75
CA ASP A 49 6.92 -6.27 -1.65
C ASP A 49 6.85 -7.82 -1.79
N TYR A 50 5.65 -8.34 -2.04
CA TYR A 50 5.50 -9.75 -2.40
C TYR A 50 5.97 -10.00 -3.83
N ALA A 51 6.90 -10.94 -4.00
CA ALA A 51 7.52 -11.21 -5.31
C ALA A 51 6.49 -11.56 -6.39
N GLY A 52 5.51 -12.43 -6.07
CA GLY A 52 4.46 -12.82 -7.00
C GLY A 52 3.55 -11.66 -7.42
N LEU A 53 3.12 -10.83 -6.46
CA LEU A 53 2.32 -9.64 -6.76
C LEU A 53 3.12 -8.61 -7.59
N LYS A 54 4.39 -8.40 -7.24
CA LYS A 54 5.28 -7.48 -7.96
C LYS A 54 5.47 -7.91 -9.42
N ALA A 55 5.66 -9.21 -9.68
CA ALA A 55 5.79 -9.77 -11.01
C ALA A 55 4.49 -9.65 -11.82
N ALA A 56 3.36 -10.08 -11.25
CA ALA A 56 2.05 -9.99 -11.89
C ALA A 56 1.68 -8.55 -12.26
N ARG A 57 1.87 -7.61 -11.31
CA ARG A 57 1.64 -6.18 -11.54
C ARG A 57 2.50 -5.63 -12.68
N LYS A 58 3.81 -5.93 -12.68
CA LYS A 58 4.74 -5.46 -13.71
C LYS A 58 4.33 -5.94 -15.11
N ALA A 59 3.80 -7.16 -15.21
CA ALA A 59 3.36 -7.72 -16.46
C ALA A 59 2.05 -7.12 -16.98
N LEU A 60 1.08 -6.84 -16.10
CA LEU A 60 -0.27 -6.42 -16.48
C LEU A 60 -0.47 -4.90 -16.49
N PHE A 61 0.21 -4.17 -15.62
CA PHE A 61 0.12 -2.71 -15.50
C PHE A 61 1.41 -2.04 -15.95
N THR A 62 1.80 -2.29 -17.19
CA THR A 62 3.01 -1.70 -17.79
C THR A 62 2.92 -0.18 -17.79
N GLY A 63 3.96 0.49 -17.30
CA GLY A 63 4.00 1.96 -17.19
C GLY A 63 3.24 2.56 -15.99
N THR A 64 2.51 1.75 -15.23
CA THR A 64 1.87 2.21 -13.99
C THR A 64 2.89 2.37 -12.87
N LEU A 65 2.84 3.49 -12.16
CA LEU A 65 3.69 3.71 -10.99
C LEU A 65 3.39 2.67 -9.91
N TRP A 66 4.46 2.24 -9.22
CA TRP A 66 4.34 1.38 -8.06
C TRP A 66 4.83 2.11 -6.82
N GLN A 67 4.03 2.08 -5.79
CA GLN A 67 4.31 2.58 -4.47
C GLN A 67 4.40 1.40 -3.50
N ARG A 68 5.57 1.13 -2.96
CA ARG A 68 5.67 0.23 -1.83
C ARG A 68 5.09 0.90 -0.58
N CYS A 69 4.24 0.19 0.14
CA CYS A 69 3.55 0.74 1.31
C CYS A 69 4.55 1.26 2.35
N SER A 70 4.53 2.55 2.64
CA SER A 70 5.46 3.18 3.60
C SER A 70 5.32 2.63 5.02
N PHE A 71 4.14 2.12 5.40
CA PHE A 71 3.94 1.45 6.69
C PHE A 71 4.69 0.11 6.76
N HIS A 72 4.62 -0.71 5.71
CA HIS A 72 5.37 -1.97 5.65
C HIS A 72 6.88 -1.73 5.55
N LEU A 73 7.32 -0.71 4.81
CA LEU A 73 8.72 -0.30 4.81
C LEU A 73 9.20 0.03 6.23
N LEU A 74 8.43 0.80 6.97
CA LEU A 74 8.76 1.16 8.35
C LEU A 74 8.77 -0.07 9.29
N LEU A 75 7.86 -1.01 9.12
CA LEU A 75 7.86 -2.28 9.88
C LEU A 75 9.08 -3.14 9.53
N ASN A 76 9.38 -3.28 8.25
CA ASN A 76 10.49 -4.09 7.77
C ASN A 76 11.85 -3.55 8.24
N ALA A 77 12.02 -2.22 8.26
CA ALA A 77 13.23 -1.57 8.78
C ALA A 77 13.56 -2.00 10.21
N GLN A 78 12.55 -2.24 11.05
CA GLN A 78 12.75 -2.58 12.46
C GLN A 78 13.53 -3.90 12.65
N SER A 79 13.43 -4.84 11.71
CA SER A 79 14.18 -6.11 11.76
C SER A 79 15.69 -5.94 11.50
N TYR A 80 16.10 -4.80 10.95
CA TYR A 80 17.50 -4.46 10.70
C TYR A 80 18.13 -3.60 11.80
N VAL A 81 17.33 -3.16 12.78
CA VAL A 81 17.82 -2.37 13.91
C VAL A 81 18.47 -3.29 14.95
N PRO A 82 19.78 -3.15 15.23
CA PRO A 82 20.52 -4.10 16.07
C PRO A 82 20.15 -4.03 17.55
N ARG A 83 19.66 -2.88 18.02
CA ARG A 83 19.32 -2.64 19.44
C ARG A 83 17.96 -1.99 19.58
N ARG A 84 17.13 -2.50 20.48
CA ARG A 84 15.78 -1.95 20.76
C ARG A 84 15.80 -0.46 21.08
N ALA A 85 16.83 0.02 21.78
CA ALA A 85 16.99 1.44 22.09
C ALA A 85 17.10 2.34 20.85
N MET A 86 17.57 1.81 19.71
CA MET A 86 17.71 2.55 18.46
C MET A 86 16.45 2.54 17.61
N GLN A 87 15.45 1.68 17.91
CA GLN A 87 14.24 1.54 17.10
C GLN A 87 13.47 2.85 17.00
N LYS A 88 13.32 3.55 18.11
CA LYS A 88 12.59 4.84 18.12
C LYS A 88 13.21 5.84 17.17
N GLN A 89 14.53 5.97 17.20
CA GLN A 89 15.27 6.90 16.34
C GLN A 89 15.17 6.49 14.86
N ALA A 90 15.34 5.21 14.52
CA ALA A 90 15.19 4.72 13.15
C ALA A 90 13.77 4.97 12.61
N ILE A 91 12.74 4.75 13.43
CA ILE A 91 11.36 5.03 13.07
C ILE A 91 11.13 6.53 12.83
N GLU A 92 11.70 7.39 13.67
CA GLU A 92 11.58 8.86 13.55
C GLU A 92 12.27 9.35 12.27
N ASP A 93 13.48 8.88 11.98
CA ASP A 93 14.21 9.23 10.76
C ASP A 93 13.46 8.76 9.49
N ILE A 94 12.96 7.52 9.45
CA ILE A 94 12.16 7.02 8.32
C ILE A 94 10.86 7.83 8.16
N ARG A 95 10.21 8.20 9.25
CA ARG A 95 9.02 9.07 9.20
C ARG A 95 9.34 10.46 8.66
N MET A 96 10.47 11.02 9.03
CA MET A 96 10.95 12.30 8.51
C MET A 96 11.14 12.24 7.00
N ILE A 97 11.76 11.17 6.50
CA ILE A 97 11.93 10.93 5.06
C ILE A 97 10.58 10.91 4.33
N PHE A 98 9.61 10.11 4.80
CA PHE A 98 8.29 10.04 4.16
C PHE A 98 7.40 11.27 4.38
N ASN A 99 7.73 12.17 5.30
CA ASN A 99 7.03 13.43 5.54
C ASN A 99 7.76 14.63 4.93
N ALA A 100 8.81 14.41 4.15
CA ALA A 100 9.54 15.47 3.46
C ALA A 100 8.61 16.29 2.54
N PRO A 101 8.87 17.59 2.35
CA PRO A 101 8.02 18.47 1.54
C PRO A 101 8.17 18.23 0.03
N SER A 102 9.20 17.52 -0.42
CA SER A 102 9.42 17.14 -1.81
C SER A 102 10.21 15.83 -1.89
N ARG A 103 10.27 15.25 -3.09
CA ARG A 103 11.05 14.04 -3.36
C ARG A 103 12.54 14.29 -3.16
N GLU A 104 13.05 15.41 -3.66
CA GLU A 104 14.46 15.80 -3.52
C GLU A 104 14.85 15.89 -2.04
N LYS A 105 13.98 16.47 -1.20
CA LYS A 105 14.22 16.57 0.24
C LYS A 105 14.11 15.22 0.93
N ALA A 106 13.27 14.32 0.46
CA ALA A 106 13.21 12.95 0.97
C ALA A 106 14.51 12.17 0.65
N GLU A 107 15.05 12.33 -0.56
CA GLU A 107 16.30 11.72 -0.98
C GLU A 107 17.50 12.28 -0.17
N GLU A 108 17.50 13.59 0.15
CA GLU A 108 18.47 14.23 1.03
C GLU A 108 18.43 13.66 2.45
N TYR A 109 17.25 13.61 3.06
CA TYR A 109 17.05 13.01 4.39
C TYR A 109 17.40 11.51 4.43
N LEU A 110 17.18 10.79 3.33
CA LEU A 110 17.60 9.40 3.22
C LEU A 110 19.12 9.30 3.23
N ALA A 111 19.83 10.11 2.46
CA ALA A 111 21.29 10.13 2.41
C ALA A 111 21.91 10.46 3.79
N GLU A 112 21.40 11.48 4.47
CA GLU A 112 21.81 11.84 5.84
C GLU A 112 21.58 10.68 6.82
N SER A 113 20.44 10.02 6.72
CA SER A 113 20.10 8.88 7.59
C SER A 113 20.99 7.67 7.31
N VAL A 114 21.29 7.37 6.04
CA VAL A 114 22.21 6.30 5.63
C VAL A 114 23.61 6.56 6.19
N GLU A 115 24.15 7.76 6.03
CA GLU A 115 25.45 8.13 6.58
C GLU A 115 25.49 7.98 8.12
N LYS A 116 24.46 8.45 8.80
CA LYS A 116 24.32 8.34 10.25
C LYS A 116 24.33 6.88 10.72
N PHE A 117 23.54 6.02 10.06
CA PHE A 117 23.40 4.62 10.45
C PHE A 117 24.54 3.73 9.94
N ALA A 118 25.30 4.12 8.91
CA ALA A 118 26.43 3.37 8.39
C ALA A 118 27.45 2.98 9.47
N ARG A 119 27.65 3.84 10.48
CA ARG A 119 28.61 3.62 11.57
C ARG A 119 28.06 2.78 12.72
N ILE A 120 26.74 2.83 12.99
CA ILE A 120 26.13 2.26 14.20
C ILE A 120 25.18 1.11 13.92
N ALA A 121 24.65 1.01 12.70
CA ALA A 121 23.73 -0.01 12.23
C ALA A 121 23.88 -0.23 10.71
N PRO A 122 25.05 -0.71 10.20
CA PRO A 122 25.34 -0.75 8.77
C PRO A 122 24.30 -1.54 7.98
N ARG A 123 23.79 -2.66 8.50
CA ARG A 123 22.72 -3.44 7.85
C ARG A 123 21.41 -2.65 7.68
N LEU A 124 21.11 -1.74 8.61
CA LEU A 124 19.96 -0.86 8.48
C LEU A 124 20.23 0.21 7.40
N ALA A 125 21.43 0.79 7.36
CA ALA A 125 21.83 1.78 6.36
C ALA A 125 21.71 1.20 4.94
N ASP A 126 22.32 0.03 4.70
CA ASP A 126 22.25 -0.68 3.42
C ASP A 126 20.81 -0.99 3.03
N TRP A 127 20.00 -1.43 3.99
CA TRP A 127 18.60 -1.73 3.76
C TRP A 127 17.80 -0.47 3.41
N MET A 128 18.01 0.65 4.10
CA MET A 128 17.34 1.93 3.85
C MET A 128 17.65 2.46 2.45
N GLU A 129 18.92 2.46 2.05
CA GLU A 129 19.37 2.93 0.76
C GLU A 129 18.71 2.18 -0.40
N VAL A 130 18.60 0.85 -0.28
CA VAL A 130 18.02 -0.01 -1.32
C VAL A 130 16.49 0.03 -1.34
N ASN A 131 15.84 0.08 -0.18
CA ASN A 131 14.41 -0.20 -0.09
C ASN A 131 13.51 1.03 0.03
N LEU A 132 13.96 2.12 0.69
CA LEU A 132 13.10 3.28 0.91
C LEU A 132 12.70 4.02 -0.38
N PRO A 133 13.54 4.08 -1.44
CA PRO A 133 13.15 4.69 -2.70
C PRO A 133 11.92 4.07 -3.38
N ASP A 134 11.66 2.78 -3.17
CA ASP A 134 10.43 2.10 -3.63
C ASP A 134 9.15 2.73 -3.04
N GLY A 135 9.28 3.46 -1.94
CA GLY A 135 8.21 4.18 -1.26
C GLY A 135 8.04 5.64 -1.68
N PHE A 136 8.70 6.13 -2.73
CA PHE A 136 8.70 7.55 -3.12
C PHE A 136 7.79 7.88 -4.32
N SER A 137 7.13 6.90 -4.91
CA SER A 137 6.26 7.13 -6.08
C SER A 137 5.09 8.07 -5.79
N PHE A 138 4.65 8.19 -4.52
CA PHE A 138 3.57 9.08 -4.14
C PHE A 138 3.91 10.56 -4.37
N PHE A 139 5.17 10.96 -4.40
CA PHE A 139 5.60 12.33 -4.68
C PHE A 139 5.22 12.81 -6.09
N ALA A 140 4.93 11.90 -7.02
CA ALA A 140 4.44 12.22 -8.36
C ALA A 140 2.97 12.67 -8.39
N PHE A 141 2.28 12.69 -7.25
CA PHE A 141 0.88 13.06 -7.11
C PHE A 141 0.72 14.36 -6.33
N PRO A 142 -0.45 15.03 -6.40
CA PRO A 142 -0.71 16.24 -5.63
C PRO A 142 -0.50 16.03 -4.13
N PHE A 143 0.03 17.03 -3.45
CA PHE A 143 0.39 16.99 -2.01
C PHE A 143 -0.77 16.48 -1.12
N ASP A 144 -1.99 16.93 -1.39
CA ASP A 144 -3.18 16.54 -0.63
C ASP A 144 -3.50 15.04 -0.72
N HIS A 145 -2.97 14.35 -1.74
CA HIS A 145 -3.13 12.93 -1.94
C HIS A 145 -2.09 12.07 -1.20
N TRP A 146 -0.90 12.60 -0.92
CA TRP A 146 0.26 11.85 -0.44
C TRP A 146 -0.05 10.92 0.73
N ARG A 147 -0.73 11.47 1.74
CA ARG A 147 -1.06 10.70 2.95
C ARG A 147 -1.93 9.46 2.67
N ARG A 148 -2.72 9.50 1.59
CA ARG A 148 -3.67 8.44 1.25
C ARG A 148 -3.11 7.43 0.27
N VAL A 149 -2.21 7.86 -0.62
CA VAL A 149 -1.65 7.01 -1.67
C VAL A 149 -0.31 6.38 -1.30
N ARG A 150 0.34 6.78 -0.22
CA ARG A 150 1.61 6.20 0.21
C ARG A 150 1.47 4.94 1.08
N THR A 151 0.26 4.54 1.50
CA THR A 151 0.03 3.40 2.38
C THR A 151 -1.15 2.56 1.93
N SER A 152 -1.12 1.27 2.28
CA SER A 152 -2.23 0.33 2.15
C SER A 152 -3.11 0.23 3.42
N ASN A 153 -3.06 1.20 4.32
CA ASN A 153 -3.75 1.17 5.61
C ASN A 153 -5.27 0.89 5.50
N CYS A 154 -5.91 1.30 4.40
CA CYS A 154 -7.32 0.97 4.18
C CYS A 154 -7.53 -0.53 3.98
N LEU A 155 -6.63 -1.22 3.25
CA LEU A 155 -6.68 -2.67 3.07
C LEU A 155 -6.34 -3.41 4.36
N GLU A 156 -5.43 -2.89 5.17
CA GLU A 156 -5.09 -3.47 6.47
C GLU A 156 -6.30 -3.45 7.41
N ARG A 157 -7.06 -2.35 7.46
CA ARG A 157 -8.30 -2.27 8.23
C ARG A 157 -9.36 -3.25 7.73
N VAL A 158 -9.52 -3.38 6.41
CA VAL A 158 -10.40 -4.39 5.81
C VAL A 158 -9.95 -5.79 6.20
N SER A 159 -8.65 -6.10 6.09
CA SER A 159 -8.08 -7.39 6.48
C SER A 159 -8.28 -7.69 7.97
N GLN A 160 -8.13 -6.71 8.84
CA GLN A 160 -8.39 -6.85 10.28
C GLN A 160 -9.86 -7.17 10.55
N GLU A 161 -10.78 -6.50 9.86
CA GLU A 161 -12.21 -6.74 10.02
C GLU A 161 -12.62 -8.12 9.48
N ILE A 162 -12.09 -8.53 8.34
CA ILE A 162 -12.27 -9.89 7.82
C ILE A 162 -11.77 -10.91 8.85
N LYS A 163 -10.54 -10.75 9.34
CA LYS A 163 -9.95 -11.63 10.35
C LYS A 163 -10.79 -11.69 11.63
N ARG A 164 -11.29 -10.55 12.09
CA ARG A 164 -12.13 -10.46 13.29
C ARG A 164 -13.42 -11.28 13.14
N ARG A 165 -14.09 -11.16 12.00
CA ARG A 165 -15.37 -11.86 11.75
C ARG A 165 -15.18 -13.32 11.37
N THR A 166 -14.15 -13.68 10.62
CA THR A 166 -13.88 -15.07 10.23
C THR A 166 -13.32 -15.92 11.39
N ARG A 167 -12.63 -15.30 12.35
CA ARG A 167 -12.08 -15.99 13.52
C ARG A 167 -13.16 -16.73 14.35
N VAL A 168 -14.37 -16.23 14.37
CA VAL A 168 -15.51 -16.85 15.10
C VAL A 168 -15.92 -18.16 14.47
N VAL A 169 -15.79 -18.30 13.15
CA VAL A 169 -16.19 -19.50 12.40
C VAL A 169 -15.20 -20.65 12.59
N ARG A 170 -13.92 -20.34 12.92
CA ARG A 170 -12.79 -21.26 13.13
C ARG A 170 -12.41 -22.09 11.92
N VAL A 171 -13.34 -22.91 11.37
CA VAL A 171 -13.11 -23.80 10.23
C VAL A 171 -14.23 -23.62 9.22
N PHE A 172 -13.87 -23.46 7.96
CA PHE A 172 -14.82 -23.43 6.86
C PHE A 172 -14.94 -24.81 6.21
N PRO A 173 -16.15 -25.30 5.89
CA PRO A 173 -16.33 -26.60 5.26
C PRO A 173 -15.75 -26.66 3.84
N ASN A 174 -15.66 -25.54 3.15
CA ASN A 174 -15.05 -25.39 1.81
C ASN A 174 -14.71 -23.93 1.49
N GLU A 175 -13.96 -23.71 0.45
CA GLU A 175 -13.53 -22.38 -0.01
C GLU A 175 -14.72 -21.49 -0.38
N ALA A 176 -15.76 -22.03 -1.01
CA ALA A 176 -16.95 -21.27 -1.39
C ALA A 176 -17.70 -20.69 -0.17
N SER A 177 -17.72 -21.40 0.95
CA SER A 177 -18.32 -20.88 2.18
C SER A 177 -17.51 -19.77 2.82
N CYS A 178 -16.18 -19.87 2.77
CA CYS A 178 -15.27 -18.82 3.18
C CYS A 178 -15.45 -17.57 2.31
N LEU A 179 -15.43 -17.74 1.00
CA LEU A 179 -15.56 -16.63 0.05
C LEU A 179 -16.92 -15.92 0.17
N ARG A 180 -18.03 -16.65 0.40
CA ARG A 180 -19.33 -16.03 0.66
C ARG A 180 -19.35 -15.12 1.88
N LEU A 181 -18.74 -15.56 2.99
CA LEU A 181 -18.65 -14.72 4.19
C LEU A 181 -17.77 -13.50 3.95
N VAL A 182 -16.60 -13.69 3.33
CA VAL A 182 -15.69 -12.59 2.99
C VAL A 182 -16.38 -11.59 2.06
N ALA A 183 -17.07 -12.07 1.02
CA ALA A 183 -17.82 -11.21 0.09
C ALA A 183 -18.92 -10.41 0.81
N ALA A 184 -19.68 -11.02 1.72
CA ALA A 184 -20.70 -10.32 2.50
C ALA A 184 -20.10 -9.19 3.37
N ILE A 185 -18.96 -9.46 4.04
CA ILE A 185 -18.23 -8.45 4.82
C ILE A 185 -17.75 -7.30 3.92
N LEU A 186 -17.19 -7.62 2.76
CA LEU A 186 -16.70 -6.62 1.82
C LEU A 186 -17.82 -5.77 1.21
N MET A 187 -18.97 -6.35 0.94
CA MET A 187 -20.15 -5.60 0.50
C MET A 187 -20.65 -4.61 1.55
N GLU A 188 -20.65 -5.00 2.82
CA GLU A 188 -21.01 -4.12 3.93
C GLU A 188 -20.03 -2.93 4.03
N ILE A 189 -18.72 -3.21 4.03
CA ILE A 189 -17.67 -2.18 4.05
C ILE A 189 -17.75 -1.29 2.79
N GLY A 190 -18.03 -1.88 1.63
CA GLY A 190 -18.18 -1.15 0.38
C GLY A 190 -19.33 -0.14 0.45
N LYS A 191 -20.47 -0.50 0.99
CA LYS A 191 -21.60 0.41 1.25
C LYS A 191 -21.22 1.53 2.21
N GLU A 192 -20.53 1.24 3.30
CA GLU A 192 -20.03 2.29 4.22
C GLU A 192 -19.10 3.29 3.50
N TRP A 193 -18.27 2.81 2.58
CA TRP A 193 -17.40 3.67 1.79
C TRP A 193 -18.15 4.51 0.76
N GLU A 194 -19.21 3.96 0.19
CA GLU A 194 -20.08 4.67 -0.77
C GLU A 194 -20.79 5.85 -0.13
N PHE A 195 -21.28 5.69 1.09
CA PHE A 195 -21.94 6.77 1.84
C PHE A 195 -21.00 7.61 2.70
N GLY A 196 -19.73 7.19 2.82
CA GLY A 196 -18.71 7.82 3.63
C GLY A 196 -18.08 9.05 2.99
N ARG A 197 -17.03 9.57 3.65
CA ARG A 197 -16.26 10.72 3.17
C ARG A 197 -15.53 10.41 1.88
N PHE A 198 -15.39 11.42 1.01
CA PHE A 198 -14.53 11.35 -0.17
C PHE A 198 -13.10 10.98 0.20
N PHE A 199 -12.47 10.17 -0.66
CA PHE A 199 -11.13 9.68 -0.42
C PHE A 199 -10.06 10.60 -1.03
N LEU A 200 -10.25 10.98 -2.28
CA LEU A 200 -9.39 11.92 -2.99
C LEU A 200 -10.25 13.03 -3.61
N GLN A 201 -9.64 14.19 -3.78
CA GLN A 201 -10.16 15.28 -4.56
C GLN A 201 -9.32 15.36 -5.82
N MET A 202 -9.92 15.09 -6.97
CA MET A 202 -9.25 15.20 -8.26
C MET A 202 -9.44 16.63 -8.80
N GLU A 203 -8.38 17.20 -9.34
CA GLU A 203 -8.50 18.40 -10.14
C GLU A 203 -9.09 18.01 -11.50
N PRO A 204 -9.95 18.86 -12.11
CA PRO A 204 -10.40 18.64 -13.49
C PRO A 204 -9.17 18.63 -14.40
N GLU A 205 -9.12 17.69 -15.34
CA GLU A 205 -8.12 17.63 -16.41
C GLU A 205 -8.30 18.80 -17.39
#